data_e05817df711b05526f3b51a1a5078a58
#
_entry.id   e05817df711b05526f3b51a1a5078a58
#
_cell.length_a   1.000
_cell.length_b   1.000
_cell.length_c   1.000
_cell.angle_alpha   90.00
_cell.angle_beta   90.00
_cell.angle_gamma   90.00
#
_symmetry.space_group_name_H-M   'P 1'
#
loop_
_entity.id
_entity.type
_entity.pdbx_description
1 polymer ?
#
loop_
_entity_poly.entity_id
_entity_poly.type
_entity_poly.pdbx_seq_one_letter_code
_entity_poly.pdbx_strand_id
1 'polypeptide(L)'
;MRNVPAGARPARCYRGASLVELLCVLVLTGGVAAVATTSGGALFAALDVTMAAQETVNLLALARDHAIATGRRTAVRFDGAATRVVVHAGQDTLAVGDFHGGGLTLRATRDSLSYAPSGLGVGAANLQIVLTRSPRADTITVSRLGRVQQR
;
A
#
# COMPACT_ATOMS: atom_id res chain seq x y z
N MET A 1 36.92 -47.71 -49.50
CA MET A 1 36.04 -46.57 -49.19
C MET A 1 34.69 -47.13 -48.75
N ARG A 2 34.35 -47.01 -47.43
CA ARG A 2 33.08 -47.51 -46.86
C ARG A 2 32.13 -46.37 -46.77
N ASN A 3 31.00 -46.40 -47.48
CA ASN A 3 29.88 -45.49 -47.36
C ASN A 3 29.17 -45.77 -46.04
N VAL A 4 29.11 -44.73 -45.15
CA VAL A 4 28.35 -44.74 -43.94
C VAL A 4 26.94 -44.16 -44.28
N PRO A 5 25.85 -44.94 -44.05
CA PRO A 5 24.49 -44.39 -44.29
C PRO A 5 24.15 -43.33 -43.27
N ALA A 6 23.64 -42.18 -43.78
CA ALA A 6 23.15 -41.09 -42.98
C ALA A 6 22.01 -41.56 -42.07
N GLY A 7 22.14 -41.36 -40.77
CA GLY A 7 21.16 -41.75 -39.75
C GLY A 7 19.81 -41.06 -39.96
N ALA A 8 18.77 -41.86 -40.13
CA ALA A 8 17.39 -41.40 -40.15
C ALA A 8 17.02 -40.73 -38.82
N ARG A 9 16.67 -39.44 -38.87
CA ARG A 9 16.13 -38.71 -37.71
C ARG A 9 14.79 -39.33 -37.31
N PRO A 10 14.56 -39.68 -36.04
CA PRO A 10 13.25 -40.19 -35.62
C PRO A 10 12.19 -39.13 -35.86
N ALA A 11 11.16 -39.48 -36.62
CA ALA A 11 9.98 -38.63 -36.79
C ALA A 11 9.29 -38.44 -35.43
N ARG A 12 9.29 -37.20 -34.91
CA ARG A 12 8.50 -36.86 -33.72
C ARG A 12 7.04 -36.98 -34.12
N CYS A 13 6.35 -38.02 -33.67
CA CYS A 13 4.90 -38.11 -33.75
C CYS A 13 4.31 -37.02 -32.84
N TYR A 14 3.86 -35.94 -33.41
CA TYR A 14 2.98 -34.95 -32.73
C TYR A 14 1.64 -35.65 -32.48
N ARG A 15 1.41 -36.07 -31.26
CA ARG A 15 0.07 -36.49 -30.83
C ARG A 15 -0.77 -35.22 -30.76
N GLY A 16 -1.74 -35.10 -31.64
CA GLY A 16 -2.75 -34.04 -31.58
C GLY A 16 -3.56 -34.14 -30.26
N ALA A 17 -3.78 -33.00 -29.58
CA ALA A 17 -4.62 -32.99 -28.39
C ALA A 17 -6.07 -33.36 -28.78
N SER A 18 -6.72 -34.18 -27.99
CA SER A 18 -8.13 -34.54 -28.15
C SER A 18 -9.02 -33.30 -27.80
N LEU A 19 -10.13 -33.14 -28.52
CA LEU A 19 -11.13 -32.09 -28.22
C LEU A 19 -11.61 -32.16 -26.76
N VAL A 20 -11.73 -33.38 -26.21
CA VAL A 20 -12.09 -33.62 -24.80
C VAL A 20 -10.99 -33.09 -23.85
N GLU A 21 -9.72 -33.26 -24.19
CA GLU A 21 -8.60 -32.77 -23.39
C GLU A 21 -8.58 -31.23 -23.33
N LEU A 22 -8.83 -30.57 -24.48
CA LEU A 22 -8.97 -29.10 -24.53
C LEU A 22 -10.18 -28.62 -23.71
N LEU A 23 -11.31 -29.32 -23.76
CA LEU A 23 -12.47 -29.00 -22.92
C LEU A 23 -12.17 -29.15 -21.43
N CYS A 24 -11.49 -30.22 -21.04
CA CYS A 24 -11.08 -30.40 -19.63
C CYS A 24 -10.14 -29.30 -19.17
N VAL A 25 -9.18 -28.90 -19.98
CA VAL A 25 -8.26 -27.81 -19.66
C VAL A 25 -9.02 -26.47 -19.51
N LEU A 26 -9.98 -26.17 -20.41
CA LEU A 26 -10.78 -24.96 -20.32
C LEU A 26 -11.66 -24.94 -19.07
N VAL A 27 -12.28 -26.06 -18.69
CA VAL A 27 -13.09 -26.15 -17.47
C VAL A 27 -12.22 -25.96 -16.23
N LEU A 28 -11.05 -26.59 -16.18
CA LEU A 28 -10.12 -26.48 -15.05
C LEU A 28 -9.56 -25.05 -14.92
N THR A 29 -9.11 -24.46 -16.04
CA THR A 29 -8.58 -23.09 -16.03
C THR A 29 -9.65 -22.07 -15.71
N GLY A 30 -10.88 -22.23 -16.23
CA GLY A 30 -12.04 -21.40 -15.89
C GLY A 30 -12.42 -21.50 -14.42
N GLY A 31 -12.39 -22.69 -13.84
CA GLY A 31 -12.64 -22.91 -12.41
C GLY A 31 -11.61 -22.21 -11.51
N VAL A 32 -10.33 -22.34 -11.83
CA VAL A 32 -9.24 -21.66 -11.10
C VAL A 32 -9.36 -20.14 -11.23
N ALA A 33 -9.66 -19.62 -12.41
CA ALA A 33 -9.85 -18.20 -12.64
C ALA A 33 -11.02 -17.62 -11.83
N ALA A 34 -12.13 -18.35 -11.71
CA ALA A 34 -13.30 -17.93 -10.94
C ALA A 34 -12.99 -17.78 -9.45
N VAL A 35 -12.19 -18.68 -8.87
CA VAL A 35 -11.78 -18.60 -7.46
C VAL A 35 -10.80 -17.45 -7.24
N ALA A 36 -9.89 -17.20 -8.17
CA ALA A 36 -8.90 -16.13 -8.05
C ALA A 36 -9.53 -14.72 -8.01
N THR A 37 -10.62 -14.49 -8.74
CA THR A 37 -11.28 -13.17 -8.77
C THR A 37 -11.99 -12.79 -7.47
N THR A 38 -12.49 -13.75 -6.70
CA THR A 38 -13.21 -13.50 -5.43
C THR A 38 -12.27 -13.08 -4.29
N SER A 39 -11.03 -13.51 -4.31
CA SER A 39 -10.04 -13.23 -3.27
C SER A 39 -9.17 -11.99 -3.57
N GLY A 40 -9.06 -11.58 -4.84
CA GLY A 40 -8.20 -10.49 -5.27
C GLY A 40 -8.55 -9.13 -4.67
N GLY A 41 -9.83 -8.80 -4.61
CA GLY A 41 -10.28 -7.50 -4.09
C GLY A 41 -9.89 -7.23 -2.64
N ALA A 42 -10.01 -8.25 -1.78
CA ALA A 42 -9.63 -8.14 -0.36
C ALA A 42 -8.11 -8.00 -0.17
N LEU A 43 -7.32 -8.66 -1.01
CA LEU A 43 -5.86 -8.55 -0.99
C LEU A 43 -5.42 -7.15 -1.42
N PHE A 44 -5.97 -6.62 -2.52
CA PHE A 44 -5.66 -5.25 -2.96
C PHE A 44 -6.08 -4.22 -1.91
N ALA A 45 -7.25 -4.38 -1.28
CA ALA A 45 -7.68 -3.49 -0.20
C ALA A 45 -6.70 -3.53 0.99
N ALA A 46 -6.19 -4.70 1.35
CA ALA A 46 -5.20 -4.83 2.42
C ALA A 46 -3.87 -4.15 2.07
N LEU A 47 -3.38 -4.33 0.84
CA LEU A 47 -2.16 -3.69 0.37
C LEU A 47 -2.28 -2.17 0.35
N ASP A 48 -3.36 -1.62 -0.19
CA ASP A 48 -3.57 -0.17 -0.25
C ASP A 48 -3.63 0.47 1.14
N VAL A 49 -4.35 -0.15 2.08
CA VAL A 49 -4.41 0.34 3.46
C VAL A 49 -3.04 0.30 4.12
N THR A 50 -2.30 -0.80 3.96
CA THR A 50 -0.95 -0.93 4.53
C THR A 50 0.02 0.08 3.94
N MET A 51 0.00 0.28 2.62
CA MET A 51 0.86 1.26 1.94
C MET A 51 0.54 2.69 2.39
N ALA A 52 -0.73 3.07 2.45
CA ALA A 52 -1.15 4.38 2.91
C ALA A 52 -0.82 4.62 4.39
N ALA A 53 -0.95 3.60 5.23
CA ALA A 53 -0.56 3.67 6.63
C ALA A 53 0.96 3.87 6.79
N GLN A 54 1.76 3.10 6.04
CA GLN A 54 3.21 3.24 6.06
C GLN A 54 3.67 4.61 5.55
N GLU A 55 3.06 5.12 4.49
CA GLU A 55 3.34 6.47 3.98
C GLU A 55 2.96 7.54 5.02
N THR A 56 1.83 7.41 5.69
CA THR A 56 1.43 8.31 6.78
C THR A 56 2.45 8.29 7.91
N VAL A 57 2.95 7.13 8.32
CA VAL A 57 4.01 6.99 9.33
C VAL A 57 5.29 7.69 8.89
N ASN A 58 5.68 7.53 7.62
CA ASN A 58 6.87 8.18 7.04
C ASN A 58 6.73 9.71 7.02
N LEU A 59 5.54 10.24 6.69
CA LEU A 59 5.26 11.68 6.73
C LEU A 59 5.34 12.24 8.15
N LEU A 60 4.83 11.50 9.14
CA LEU A 60 4.95 11.88 10.55
C LEU A 60 6.41 11.88 11.02
N ALA A 61 7.19 10.89 10.62
CA ALA A 61 8.63 10.82 10.90
C ALA A 61 9.37 11.99 10.24
N LEU A 62 9.13 12.26 8.96
CA LEU A 62 9.70 13.39 8.23
C LEU A 62 9.41 14.73 8.94
N ALA A 63 8.16 14.94 9.36
CA ALA A 63 7.77 16.17 10.05
C ALA A 63 8.53 16.34 11.38
N ARG A 64 8.69 15.25 12.13
CA ARG A 64 9.44 15.24 13.39
C ARG A 64 10.92 15.52 13.17
N ASP A 65 11.54 14.82 12.23
CA ASP A 65 12.96 14.94 11.93
C ASP A 65 13.29 16.35 11.40
N HIS A 66 12.45 16.90 10.54
CA HIS A 66 12.57 18.26 10.07
C HIS A 66 12.47 19.29 11.21
N ALA A 67 11.55 19.10 12.16
CA ALA A 67 11.41 19.98 13.32
C ALA A 67 12.68 19.98 14.19
N ILE A 68 13.26 18.79 14.43
CA ILE A 68 14.50 18.64 15.20
C ILE A 68 15.69 19.25 14.44
N ALA A 69 15.84 18.92 13.15
CA ALA A 69 16.97 19.34 12.34
C ALA A 69 17.03 20.86 12.13
N THR A 70 15.87 21.51 11.95
CA THR A 70 15.80 22.95 11.69
C THR A 70 15.62 23.81 12.94
N GLY A 71 15.34 23.19 14.09
CA GLY A 71 15.00 23.93 15.31
C GLY A 71 13.68 24.70 15.20
N ARG A 72 12.84 24.39 14.21
CA ARG A 72 11.58 25.09 13.93
C ARG A 72 10.40 24.12 14.02
N ARG A 73 9.23 24.66 14.38
CA ARG A 73 8.02 23.84 14.47
C ARG A 73 7.57 23.40 13.06
N THR A 74 7.23 22.12 12.91
CA THR A 74 6.67 21.54 11.69
C THR A 74 5.28 21.01 11.98
N ALA A 75 4.31 21.35 11.13
CA ALA A 75 2.92 20.94 11.28
C ALA A 75 2.55 19.84 10.27
N VAL A 76 1.68 18.94 10.68
CA VAL A 76 1.07 17.93 9.82
C VAL A 76 -0.44 18.15 9.86
N ARG A 77 -1.06 18.30 8.71
CA ARG A 77 -2.49 18.48 8.53
C ARG A 77 -3.11 17.23 7.91
N PHE A 78 -4.24 16.82 8.47
CA PHE A 78 -5.02 15.68 8.00
C PHE A 78 -6.31 16.20 7.36
N ASP A 79 -6.49 15.95 6.08
CA ASP A 79 -7.71 16.27 5.35
C ASP A 79 -8.47 14.98 5.04
N GLY A 80 -9.48 14.69 5.87
CA GLY A 80 -10.30 13.49 5.70
C GLY A 80 -11.19 13.54 4.46
N ALA A 81 -11.59 14.74 4.01
CA ALA A 81 -12.44 14.89 2.82
C ALA A 81 -11.65 14.64 1.54
N ALA A 82 -10.41 15.12 1.47
CA ALA A 82 -9.51 14.89 0.36
C ALA A 82 -8.68 13.60 0.50
N THR A 83 -8.81 12.89 1.63
CA THR A 83 -8.00 11.70 1.96
C THR A 83 -6.50 11.99 1.80
N ARG A 84 -6.06 13.11 2.41
CA ARG A 84 -4.72 13.67 2.22
C ARG A 84 -4.05 14.01 3.54
N VAL A 85 -2.73 13.83 3.58
CA VAL A 85 -1.87 14.26 4.70
C VAL A 85 -0.84 15.24 4.16
N VAL A 86 -0.72 16.41 4.76
CA VAL A 86 0.18 17.46 4.30
C VAL A 86 1.13 17.88 5.42
N VAL A 87 2.42 17.91 5.13
CA VAL A 87 3.48 18.36 6.04
C VAL A 87 3.89 19.78 5.68
N HIS A 88 3.80 20.69 6.64
CA HIS A 88 4.14 22.12 6.48
C HIS A 88 5.24 22.57 7.45
N ALA A 89 6.18 23.37 6.94
CA ALA A 89 7.15 24.10 7.75
C ALA A 89 6.94 25.63 7.55
N GLY A 90 6.16 26.25 8.44
CA GLY A 90 5.71 27.62 8.25
C GLY A 90 4.72 27.73 7.08
N GLN A 91 5.10 28.45 6.03
CA GLN A 91 4.30 28.59 4.81
C GLN A 91 4.63 27.55 3.74
N ASP A 92 5.74 26.84 3.90
CA ASP A 92 6.24 25.90 2.89
C ASP A 92 5.61 24.50 3.09
N THR A 93 5.18 23.90 2.00
CA THR A 93 4.77 22.48 1.98
C THR A 93 5.98 21.62 1.73
N LEU A 94 6.33 20.76 2.70
CA LEU A 94 7.48 19.86 2.60
C LEU A 94 7.14 18.57 1.87
N ALA A 95 5.96 18.02 2.17
CA ALA A 95 5.51 16.77 1.60
C ALA A 95 3.99 16.67 1.62
N VAL A 96 3.44 15.90 0.68
CA VAL A 96 2.01 15.59 0.58
C VAL A 96 1.86 14.10 0.33
N GLY A 97 1.10 13.43 1.19
CA GLY A 97 0.57 12.08 0.95
C GLY A 97 -0.86 12.22 0.44
N ASP A 98 -1.08 11.86 -0.81
CA ASP A 98 -2.39 11.88 -1.43
C ASP A 98 -2.87 10.44 -1.63
N PHE A 99 -3.88 10.05 -0.87
CA PHE A 99 -4.44 8.70 -0.91
C PHE A 99 -5.79 8.68 -1.65
N HIS A 100 -6.07 9.75 -2.40
CA HIS A 100 -7.29 9.86 -3.18
C HIS A 100 -7.33 8.80 -4.28
N GLY A 101 -8.27 7.89 -4.18
CA GLY A 101 -8.43 6.79 -5.13
C GLY A 101 -8.73 5.46 -4.43
N GLY A 102 -9.17 4.48 -5.20
CA GLY A 102 -9.37 3.11 -4.73
C GLY A 102 -10.38 2.90 -3.59
N GLY A 103 -11.15 3.92 -3.18
CA GLY A 103 -12.12 3.81 -2.09
C GLY A 103 -11.48 3.83 -0.69
N LEU A 104 -10.25 4.33 -0.55
CA LEU A 104 -9.61 4.55 0.74
C LEU A 104 -10.19 5.79 1.41
N THR A 105 -10.42 5.73 2.71
CA THR A 105 -10.90 6.83 3.54
C THR A 105 -9.93 7.06 4.70
N LEU A 106 -9.70 8.34 5.03
CA LEU A 106 -8.88 8.77 6.15
C LEU A 106 -9.76 9.45 7.19
N ARG A 107 -9.63 9.03 8.45
CA ARG A 107 -10.25 9.69 9.60
C ARG A 107 -9.20 9.93 10.67
N ALA A 108 -9.10 11.14 11.15
CA ALA A 108 -8.24 11.50 12.26
C ALA A 108 -9.07 12.13 13.38
N THR A 109 -8.70 11.86 14.63
CA THR A 109 -9.37 12.47 15.81
C THR A 109 -9.10 13.97 15.93
N ARG A 110 -8.12 14.48 15.18
CA ARG A 110 -7.77 15.91 15.07
C ARG A 110 -7.31 16.22 13.66
N ASP A 111 -7.59 17.41 13.19
CA ASP A 111 -7.25 17.85 11.84
C ASP A 111 -5.78 18.21 11.68
N SER A 112 -5.05 18.37 12.78
CA SER A 112 -3.63 18.72 12.73
C SER A 112 -2.85 18.27 13.97
N LEU A 113 -1.55 18.08 13.75
CA LEU A 113 -0.52 17.81 14.74
C LEU A 113 0.67 18.72 14.42
N SER A 114 1.41 19.19 15.41
CA SER A 114 2.69 19.83 15.17
C SER A 114 3.79 19.22 16.03
N TYR A 115 4.99 19.14 15.47
CA TYR A 115 6.19 18.74 16.20
C TYR A 115 6.97 19.98 16.62
N ALA A 116 7.37 20.02 17.89
CA ALA A 116 8.29 21.01 18.41
C ALA A 116 9.74 20.66 18.05
N PRO A 117 10.70 21.60 18.13
CA PRO A 117 12.13 21.32 17.95
C PRO A 117 12.69 20.21 18.85
N SER A 118 12.06 20.00 19.99
CA SER A 118 12.39 18.89 20.89
C SER A 118 11.92 17.51 20.42
N GLY A 119 11.23 17.42 19.28
CA GLY A 119 10.61 16.19 18.77
C GLY A 119 9.32 15.79 19.48
N LEU A 120 8.82 16.62 20.41
CA LEU A 120 7.55 16.37 21.08
C LEU A 120 6.37 16.77 20.20
N GLY A 121 5.33 15.96 20.22
CA GLY A 121 4.08 16.22 19.50
C GLY A 121 3.19 17.18 20.27
N VAL A 122 3.00 18.37 19.76
CA VAL A 122 2.04 19.37 20.28
C VAL A 122 0.70 19.14 19.60
N GLY A 123 -0.34 18.91 20.38
CA GLY A 123 -1.65 18.49 19.87
C GLY A 123 -1.77 16.96 19.63
N ALA A 124 -0.70 16.20 19.84
CA ALA A 124 -0.65 14.74 19.62
C ALA A 124 -1.24 13.90 20.76
N ALA A 125 -1.79 14.53 21.82
CA ALA A 125 -2.39 13.76 22.90
C ALA A 125 -3.51 12.86 22.37
N ASN A 126 -3.21 11.55 22.30
CA ASN A 126 -4.14 10.52 21.81
C ASN A 126 -4.65 10.77 20.38
N LEU A 127 -3.78 11.29 19.50
CA LEU A 127 -4.11 11.38 18.08
C LEU A 127 -4.20 9.96 17.51
N GLN A 128 -5.34 9.66 16.95
CA GLN A 128 -5.60 8.42 16.23
C GLN A 128 -5.95 8.74 14.79
N ILE A 129 -5.31 8.06 13.86
CA ILE A 129 -5.55 8.15 12.42
C ILE A 129 -6.00 6.77 11.98
N VAL A 130 -7.16 6.67 11.36
CA VAL A 130 -7.73 5.43 10.84
C VAL A 130 -7.80 5.54 9.33
N LEU A 131 -7.15 4.61 8.65
CA LEU A 131 -7.20 4.43 7.21
C LEU A 131 -8.05 3.20 6.92
N THR A 132 -9.09 3.35 6.10
CA THR A 132 -10.04 2.27 5.84
C THR A 132 -10.28 2.11 4.34
N ARG A 133 -10.21 0.87 3.88
CA ARG A 133 -10.75 0.41 2.60
C ARG A 133 -11.43 -0.93 2.83
N SER A 134 -12.77 -0.93 2.77
CA SER A 134 -13.56 -2.12 3.13
C SER A 134 -13.05 -3.39 2.42
N PRO A 135 -12.86 -4.50 3.14
CA PRO A 135 -13.16 -4.76 4.56
C PRO A 135 -11.96 -4.49 5.51
N ARG A 136 -10.91 -3.79 5.07
CA ARG A 136 -9.68 -3.56 5.83
C ARG A 136 -9.61 -2.17 6.45
N ALA A 137 -9.02 -2.09 7.64
CA ALA A 137 -8.69 -0.86 8.32
C ALA A 137 -7.35 -1.00 9.02
N ASP A 138 -6.59 0.09 9.09
CA ASP A 138 -5.36 0.21 9.84
C ASP A 138 -5.42 1.47 10.71
N THR A 139 -4.84 1.40 11.90
CA THR A 139 -4.91 2.46 12.89
C THR A 139 -3.52 2.89 13.31
N ILE A 140 -3.24 4.17 13.16
CA ILE A 140 -2.00 4.80 13.58
C ILE A 140 -2.30 5.66 14.81
N THR A 141 -1.55 5.45 15.88
CA THR A 141 -1.67 6.22 17.13
C THR A 141 -0.39 7.02 17.35
N VAL A 142 -0.54 8.31 17.65
CA VAL A 142 0.58 9.20 17.97
C VAL A 142 0.47 9.65 19.42
N SER A 143 1.50 9.39 20.22
CA SER A 143 1.58 9.79 21.62
C SER A 143 2.10 11.25 21.75
N ARG A 144 1.94 11.84 22.94
CA ARG A 144 2.53 13.16 23.26
C ARG A 144 4.05 13.23 23.07
N LEU A 145 4.74 12.10 23.25
CA LEU A 145 6.18 12.02 23.05
C LEU A 145 6.57 11.93 21.56
N GLY A 146 5.60 12.04 20.65
CA GLY A 146 5.84 11.91 19.22
C GLY A 146 6.09 10.46 18.76
N ARG A 147 5.84 9.45 19.65
CA ARG A 147 5.95 8.04 19.27
C ARG A 147 4.76 7.66 18.42
N VAL A 148 5.02 7.10 17.25
CA VAL A 148 4.02 6.56 16.33
C VAL A 148 3.94 5.04 16.51
N GLN A 149 2.72 4.51 16.58
CA GLN A 149 2.44 3.07 16.63
C GLN A 149 1.35 2.76 15.60
N GLN A 150 1.57 1.74 14.81
CA GLN A 150 0.63 1.20 13.83
C GLN A 150 0.06 -0.12 14.37
N ARG A 151 -1.24 -0.35 14.18
CA ARG A 151 -1.96 -1.58 14.58
C ARG A 151 -2.95 -1.98 13.51
#